data_b3fe2adc892a61d9724942e2cd201223
#
_entry.id   b3fe2adc892a61d9724942e2cd201223
#
_cell.length_a   1.000
_cell.length_b   1.000
_cell.length_c   1.000
_cell.angle_alpha   90.00
_cell.angle_beta   90.00
_cell.angle_gamma   90.00
#
_symmetry.space_group_name_H-M   'P 1'
#
loop_
_entity.id
_entity.type
_entity.pdbx_description
1 polymer ?
#
loop_
_entity_poly.entity_id
_entity_poly.type
_entity_poly.pdbx_seq_one_letter_code
_entity_poly.pdbx_strand_id
1 'polypeptide(L)'
;MRIQLKKTSLKPVEISSQFQVKKLLLEGIELEEKLKCYLSKFIVGILDPDTAGLNPDKFISNLQKGILGDFSNRYIITAHDNNETIGILIGLPQKEKLLHIYSLHISPEYRYKGIGSTLLSQCINDMCASNVTDLIIDVHMDNTPAYNLYKKFNFIEIIDK
;
A
#
# COMPACT_ATOMS: atom_id res chain seq x y z
N MET A 1 -3.53 -18.36 -4.82
CA MET A 1 -2.95 -17.80 -6.06
C MET A 1 -2.94 -16.29 -6.01
N ARG A 2 -1.83 -15.68 -6.30
CA ARG A 2 -1.72 -14.23 -6.37
C ARG A 2 -1.88 -13.77 -7.81
N ILE A 3 -2.50 -12.62 -7.98
CA ILE A 3 -2.63 -11.97 -9.28
C ILE A 3 -2.05 -10.56 -9.21
N GLN A 4 -1.66 -10.04 -10.34
CA GLN A 4 -1.16 -8.67 -10.44
C GLN A 4 -2.17 -7.80 -11.17
N LEU A 5 -2.45 -6.65 -10.61
CA LEU A 5 -3.37 -5.66 -11.15
C LEU A 5 -2.61 -4.39 -11.50
N LYS A 6 -3.06 -3.71 -12.56
CA LYS A 6 -2.42 -2.47 -13.02
C LYS A 6 -3.46 -1.41 -13.29
N LYS A 7 -3.14 -0.18 -12.90
CA LYS A 7 -3.89 1.01 -13.26
C LYS A 7 -2.97 1.92 -14.07
N THR A 8 -3.41 2.33 -15.25
CA THR A 8 -2.63 3.18 -16.16
C THR A 8 -3.24 4.57 -16.26
N SER A 9 -2.46 5.50 -16.76
CA SER A 9 -2.92 6.86 -17.07
C SER A 9 -3.58 7.54 -15.89
N LEU A 10 -2.87 7.58 -14.77
CA LEU A 10 -3.38 8.14 -13.52
C LEU A 10 -3.86 9.58 -13.71
N LYS A 11 -4.99 9.90 -13.10
CA LYS A 11 -5.54 11.26 -13.04
C LYS A 11 -5.89 11.57 -11.59
N PRO A 12 -5.78 12.85 -11.18
CA PRO A 12 -6.15 13.24 -9.83
C PRO A 12 -7.59 12.86 -9.50
N VAL A 13 -7.82 12.47 -8.26
CA VAL A 13 -9.13 12.11 -7.74
C VAL A 13 -9.45 12.96 -6.52
N GLU A 14 -10.74 13.19 -6.26
CA GLU A 14 -11.17 13.88 -5.05
C GLU A 14 -11.03 12.94 -3.85
N ILE A 15 -10.58 13.52 -2.74
CA ILE A 15 -10.51 12.80 -1.46
C ILE A 15 -11.51 13.44 -0.52
N SER A 16 -12.50 12.64 -0.08
CA SER A 16 -13.45 13.05 0.93
C SER A 16 -13.32 12.07 2.09
N SER A 17 -12.58 12.47 3.12
CA SER A 17 -12.30 11.59 4.25
C SER A 17 -12.10 12.42 5.51
N GLN A 18 -12.57 11.87 6.63
CA GLN A 18 -12.33 12.43 7.96
C GLN A 18 -10.95 12.03 8.52
N PHE A 19 -10.26 11.10 7.86
CA PHE A 19 -8.97 10.59 8.34
C PHE A 19 -7.84 11.36 7.67
N GLN A 20 -6.82 11.69 8.46
CA GLN A 20 -5.65 12.39 7.97
C GLN A 20 -4.65 11.40 7.39
N VAL A 21 -4.03 11.76 6.27
CA VAL A 21 -2.96 10.97 5.65
C VAL A 21 -1.68 11.77 5.67
N LYS A 22 -0.58 11.12 6.06
CA LYS A 22 0.75 11.74 6.15
C LYS A 22 1.80 10.85 5.51
N LYS A 23 2.85 11.47 4.97
CA LYS A 23 4.04 10.72 4.55
C LYS A 23 4.83 10.27 5.76
N LEU A 24 5.33 9.05 5.73
CA LEU A 24 6.21 8.52 6.78
C LEU A 24 7.65 8.81 6.37
N LEU A 25 8.27 9.78 7.03
CA LEU A 25 9.58 10.31 6.67
C LEU A 25 10.71 9.86 7.61
N LEU A 26 10.47 8.82 8.41
CA LEU A 26 11.49 8.26 9.28
C LEU A 26 12.56 7.52 8.48
N GLU A 27 13.74 7.37 9.09
CA GLU A 27 14.89 6.71 8.49
C GLU A 27 15.48 5.67 9.45
N GLY A 28 16.25 4.72 8.90
CA GLY A 28 17.05 3.79 9.68
C GLY A 28 16.23 2.93 10.65
N ILE A 29 16.75 2.80 11.86
CA ILE A 29 16.14 1.95 12.90
C ILE A 29 14.75 2.42 13.29
N GLU A 30 14.53 3.74 13.35
CA GLU A 30 13.21 4.27 13.68
C GLU A 30 12.16 3.86 12.65
N LEU A 31 12.50 3.91 11.37
CA LEU A 31 11.60 3.46 10.30
C LEU A 31 11.34 1.96 10.41
N GLU A 32 12.39 1.17 10.61
CA GLU A 32 12.28 -0.28 10.73
C GLU A 32 11.35 -0.68 11.87
N GLU A 33 11.52 -0.07 13.04
CA GLU A 33 10.69 -0.33 14.21
C GLU A 33 9.23 0.05 13.97
N LYS A 34 8.98 1.17 13.32
CA LYS A 34 7.62 1.61 13.00
C LYS A 34 6.95 0.68 11.99
N LEU A 35 7.66 0.28 10.95
CA LEU A 35 7.13 -0.66 9.96
C LEU A 35 6.79 -2.00 10.62
N LYS A 36 7.67 -2.48 11.48
CA LYS A 36 7.44 -3.72 12.21
C LYS A 36 6.19 -3.63 13.09
N CYS A 37 6.05 -2.53 13.80
CA CYS A 37 4.88 -2.29 14.66
C CYS A 37 3.58 -2.24 13.85
N TYR A 38 3.54 -1.44 12.78
CA TYR A 38 2.34 -1.26 11.98
C TYR A 38 1.97 -2.53 11.23
N LEU A 39 2.93 -3.17 10.56
CA LEU A 39 2.64 -4.36 9.77
C LEU A 39 2.23 -5.53 10.67
N SER A 40 2.89 -5.73 11.80
CA SER A 40 2.51 -6.80 12.74
C SER A 40 1.06 -6.66 13.20
N LYS A 41 0.60 -5.44 13.41
CA LYS A 41 -0.78 -5.17 13.83
C LYS A 41 -1.77 -5.28 12.67
N PHE A 42 -1.43 -4.71 11.52
CA PHE A 42 -2.38 -4.51 10.43
C PHE A 42 -2.60 -5.76 9.58
N ILE A 43 -1.68 -6.72 9.57
CA ILE A 43 -1.86 -7.94 8.79
C ILE A 43 -2.65 -9.02 9.53
N VAL A 44 -3.04 -8.77 10.77
CA VAL A 44 -3.86 -9.71 11.55
C VAL A 44 -5.25 -9.79 10.91
N GLY A 45 -5.69 -11.02 10.64
CA GLY A 45 -7.05 -11.28 10.15
C GLY A 45 -7.32 -10.87 8.71
N ILE A 46 -6.31 -10.51 7.93
CA ILE A 46 -6.53 -10.26 6.50
C ILE A 46 -6.76 -11.59 5.77
N LEU A 47 -7.42 -11.50 4.61
CA LEU A 47 -7.78 -12.70 3.83
C LEU A 47 -6.70 -13.07 2.80
N ASP A 48 -5.45 -12.76 3.09
CA ASP A 48 -4.28 -13.15 2.30
C ASP A 48 -3.53 -14.23 3.08
N PRO A 49 -3.67 -15.52 2.71
CA PRO A 49 -3.04 -16.60 3.46
C PRO A 49 -1.52 -16.57 3.44
N ASP A 50 -0.92 -15.86 2.48
CA ASP A 50 0.53 -15.73 2.41
C ASP A 50 1.08 -14.72 3.41
N THR A 51 0.24 -13.86 3.97
CA THR A 51 0.65 -12.72 4.82
C THR A 51 -0.04 -12.72 6.18
N ALA A 52 -1.29 -13.17 6.26
CA ALA A 52 -2.13 -13.04 7.45
C ALA A 52 -1.47 -13.62 8.70
N GLY A 53 -1.26 -12.77 9.71
CA GLY A 53 -0.73 -13.20 11.00
C GLY A 53 0.72 -13.65 10.99
N LEU A 54 1.44 -13.52 9.88
CA LEU A 54 2.84 -13.88 9.78
C LEU A 54 3.73 -12.75 10.29
N ASN A 55 4.98 -13.09 10.58
CA ASN A 55 5.98 -12.11 11.00
C ASN A 55 6.43 -11.29 9.78
N PRO A 56 6.36 -9.95 9.84
CA PRO A 56 6.73 -9.11 8.70
C PRO A 56 8.23 -8.89 8.53
N ASP A 57 9.08 -9.46 9.38
CA ASP A 57 10.52 -9.18 9.38
C ASP A 57 11.19 -9.46 8.04
N LYS A 58 10.83 -10.56 7.39
CA LYS A 58 11.42 -10.92 6.09
C LYS A 58 11.03 -9.91 5.02
N PHE A 59 9.79 -9.48 5.01
CA PHE A 59 9.30 -8.46 4.07
C PHE A 59 10.04 -7.15 4.27
N ILE A 60 10.16 -6.69 5.52
CA ILE A 60 10.86 -5.45 5.86
C ILE A 60 12.33 -5.55 5.44
N SER A 61 12.98 -6.68 5.73
CA SER A 61 14.36 -6.91 5.31
C SER A 61 14.51 -6.84 3.78
N ASN A 62 13.60 -7.46 3.05
CA ASN A 62 13.63 -7.42 1.58
C ASN A 62 13.42 -6.01 1.03
N LEU A 63 12.56 -5.21 1.67
CA LEU A 63 12.40 -3.79 1.32
C LEU A 63 13.72 -3.04 1.49
N GLN A 64 14.34 -3.18 2.66
CA GLN A 64 15.56 -2.42 3.00
C GLN A 64 16.77 -2.83 2.16
N LYS A 65 16.84 -4.08 1.74
CA LYS A 65 17.94 -4.59 0.90
C LYS A 65 17.79 -4.22 -0.57
N GLY A 66 16.68 -3.60 -0.96
CA GLY A 66 16.44 -3.21 -2.34
C GLY A 66 16.04 -4.36 -3.26
N ILE A 67 15.71 -5.53 -2.69
CA ILE A 67 15.29 -6.70 -3.48
C ILE A 67 13.99 -6.44 -4.23
N LEU A 68 13.08 -5.67 -3.62
CA LEU A 68 11.75 -5.39 -4.18
C LEU A 68 11.72 -4.13 -5.04
N GLY A 69 12.72 -3.26 -4.94
CA GLY A 69 12.79 -2.02 -5.69
C GLY A 69 13.68 -1.01 -4.99
N ASP A 70 13.65 0.24 -5.46
CA ASP A 70 14.49 1.31 -4.94
C ASP A 70 13.96 1.84 -3.61
N PHE A 71 14.45 1.29 -2.51
CA PHE A 71 14.03 1.67 -1.16
C PHE A 71 14.43 3.11 -0.81
N SER A 72 15.49 3.64 -1.41
CA SER A 72 15.91 5.02 -1.15
C SER A 72 14.88 6.04 -1.65
N ASN A 73 14.09 5.69 -2.65
CA ASN A 73 13.01 6.52 -3.19
C ASN A 73 11.62 5.97 -2.84
N ARG A 74 11.52 5.27 -1.73
CA ARG A 74 10.26 4.69 -1.27
C ARG A 74 9.16 5.72 -1.10
N TYR A 75 7.94 5.28 -1.31
CA TYR A 75 6.75 6.05 -1.02
C TYR A 75 5.96 5.33 0.08
N ILE A 76 5.89 5.92 1.26
CA ILE A 76 5.16 5.35 2.39
C ILE A 76 4.25 6.42 2.95
N ILE A 77 2.96 6.13 3.04
CA ILE A 77 1.98 7.01 3.66
C ILE A 77 1.20 6.24 4.72
N THR A 78 0.76 6.98 5.73
CA THR A 78 -0.01 6.42 6.84
C THR A 78 -1.29 7.23 7.04
N ALA A 79 -2.36 6.53 7.42
CA ALA A 79 -3.63 7.16 7.78
C ALA A 79 -3.74 7.22 9.29
N HIS A 80 -4.36 8.29 9.79
CA HIS A 80 -4.45 8.59 11.21
C HIS A 80 -5.86 8.95 11.62
N ASP A 81 -6.26 8.46 12.80
CA ASP A 81 -7.44 8.93 13.53
C ASP A 81 -6.90 9.60 14.79
N ASN A 82 -6.95 10.94 14.81
CA ASN A 82 -6.24 11.74 15.83
C ASN A 82 -4.74 11.39 15.82
N ASN A 83 -4.23 10.84 16.92
CA ASN A 83 -2.81 10.50 17.04
C ASN A 83 -2.52 9.01 16.81
N GLU A 84 -3.53 8.23 16.47
CA GLU A 84 -3.37 6.80 16.22
C GLU A 84 -3.16 6.53 14.74
N THR A 85 -2.10 5.78 14.40
CA THR A 85 -1.89 5.31 13.03
C THR A 85 -2.78 4.09 12.78
N ILE A 86 -3.64 4.17 11.78
CA ILE A 86 -4.68 3.17 11.51
C ILE A 86 -4.57 2.50 10.16
N GLY A 87 -3.64 2.92 9.32
CA GLY A 87 -3.42 2.29 8.03
C GLY A 87 -2.11 2.69 7.43
N ILE A 88 -1.63 1.91 6.47
CA ILE A 88 -0.35 2.14 5.79
C ILE A 88 -0.42 1.70 4.33
N LEU A 89 0.24 2.45 3.47
CA LEU A 89 0.49 2.08 2.09
C LEU A 89 1.98 2.21 1.83
N ILE A 90 2.60 1.15 1.29
CA ILE A 90 4.02 1.13 0.95
C ILE A 90 4.16 0.85 -0.55
N GLY A 91 4.84 1.75 -1.25
CA GLY A 91 5.16 1.60 -2.65
C GLY A 91 6.62 1.88 -2.94
N LEU A 92 7.15 1.22 -3.94
CA LEU A 92 8.52 1.44 -4.42
C LEU A 92 8.46 1.76 -5.91
N PRO A 93 9.21 2.79 -6.34
CA PRO A 93 9.31 3.07 -7.76
C PRO A 93 10.04 1.91 -8.47
N GLN A 94 9.51 1.53 -9.60
CA GLN A 94 10.11 0.53 -10.48
C GLN A 94 10.75 1.26 -11.66
N LYS A 95 10.45 0.82 -12.87
CA LYS A 95 10.88 1.53 -14.08
C LYS A 95 10.21 2.90 -14.15
N GLU A 96 10.60 3.69 -15.15
CA GLU A 96 10.05 5.03 -15.34
C GLU A 96 8.53 5.07 -15.20
N LYS A 97 8.05 5.99 -14.40
CA LYS A 97 6.64 6.34 -14.26
C LYS A 97 5.76 5.22 -13.71
N LEU A 98 6.35 4.24 -13.02
CA LEU A 98 5.61 3.12 -12.42
C LEU A 98 5.92 3.03 -10.93
N LEU A 99 4.88 2.95 -10.10
CA LEU A 99 4.99 2.63 -8.69
C LEU A 99 4.39 1.26 -8.43
N HIS A 100 5.14 0.38 -7.77
CA HIS A 100 4.63 -0.91 -7.32
C HIS A 100 4.22 -0.79 -5.86
N ILE A 101 2.94 -1.01 -5.59
CA ILE A 101 2.40 -0.99 -4.23
C ILE A 101 2.57 -2.38 -3.64
N TYR A 102 3.33 -2.48 -2.57
CA TYR A 102 3.61 -3.75 -1.89
C TYR A 102 2.76 -4.00 -0.66
N SER A 103 2.23 -2.94 -0.06
CA SER A 103 1.39 -3.06 1.13
C SER A 103 0.29 -2.02 1.10
N LEU A 104 -0.91 -2.45 1.42
CA LEU A 104 -2.04 -1.59 1.73
C LEU A 104 -2.84 -2.31 2.80
N HIS A 105 -2.62 -1.91 4.04
CA HIS A 105 -3.19 -2.58 5.20
C HIS A 105 -3.82 -1.59 6.16
N ILE A 106 -4.94 -1.99 6.75
CA ILE A 106 -5.73 -1.16 7.66
C ILE A 106 -5.81 -1.90 9.01
N SER A 107 -5.72 -1.13 10.10
CA SER A 107 -5.92 -1.66 11.44
C SER A 107 -7.24 -2.45 11.52
N PRO A 108 -7.26 -3.64 12.14
CA PRO A 108 -8.46 -4.47 12.18
C PRO A 108 -9.71 -3.74 12.66
N GLU A 109 -9.57 -2.86 13.65
CA GLU A 109 -10.70 -2.11 14.23
C GLU A 109 -11.23 -1.02 13.31
N TYR A 110 -10.49 -0.67 12.27
CA TYR A 110 -10.84 0.42 11.35
C TYR A 110 -11.17 -0.08 9.94
N ARG A 111 -11.29 -1.39 9.74
CA ARG A 111 -11.66 -1.93 8.44
C ARG A 111 -13.09 -1.58 8.08
N TYR A 112 -13.38 -1.54 6.78
CA TYR A 112 -14.70 -1.23 6.20
C TYR A 112 -15.17 0.20 6.47
N LYS A 113 -14.24 1.13 6.71
CA LYS A 113 -14.54 2.55 6.95
C LYS A 113 -14.03 3.47 5.84
N GLY A 114 -13.60 2.91 4.70
CA GLY A 114 -13.14 3.68 3.57
C GLY A 114 -11.68 4.15 3.65
N ILE A 115 -10.91 3.68 4.63
CA ILE A 115 -9.51 4.12 4.82
C ILE A 115 -8.63 3.64 3.68
N GLY A 116 -8.84 2.41 3.20
CA GLY A 116 -8.11 1.89 2.04
C GLY A 116 -8.33 2.77 0.80
N SER A 117 -9.55 3.18 0.56
CA SER A 117 -9.87 4.11 -0.54
C SER A 117 -9.17 5.45 -0.35
N THR A 118 -9.12 5.96 0.88
CA THR A 118 -8.46 7.24 1.19
C THR A 118 -6.96 7.15 0.91
N LEU A 119 -6.31 6.09 1.37
CA LEU A 119 -4.87 5.88 1.12
C LEU A 119 -4.57 5.74 -0.37
N LEU A 120 -5.38 4.95 -1.07
CA LEU A 120 -5.18 4.73 -2.50
C LEU A 120 -5.41 6.02 -3.29
N SER A 121 -6.41 6.81 -2.93
CA SER A 121 -6.68 8.12 -3.56
C SER A 121 -5.52 9.08 -3.33
N GLN A 122 -4.98 9.14 -2.12
CA GLN A 122 -3.81 9.97 -1.82
C GLN A 122 -2.60 9.54 -2.63
N CYS A 123 -2.38 8.24 -2.74
CA CYS A 123 -1.30 7.68 -3.56
C CYS A 123 -1.44 8.11 -5.02
N ILE A 124 -2.64 8.00 -5.57
CA ILE A 124 -2.90 8.42 -6.95
C ILE A 124 -2.56 9.89 -7.14
N ASN A 125 -3.01 10.75 -6.25
CA ASN A 125 -2.76 12.20 -6.35
C ASN A 125 -1.27 12.53 -6.20
N ASP A 126 -0.57 11.90 -5.24
CA ASP A 126 0.85 12.11 -5.05
C ASP A 126 1.65 11.63 -6.26
N MET A 127 1.27 10.51 -6.84
CA MET A 127 1.94 9.98 -8.02
C MET A 127 1.71 10.87 -9.24
N CYS A 128 0.49 11.39 -9.42
CA CYS A 128 0.22 12.37 -10.47
C CYS A 128 1.12 13.60 -10.34
N ALA A 129 1.28 14.11 -9.13
CA ALA A 129 2.14 15.26 -8.86
C ALA A 129 3.61 14.98 -9.13
N SER A 130 4.03 13.73 -9.08
CA SER A 130 5.41 13.30 -9.31
C SER A 130 5.63 12.76 -10.73
N ASN A 131 4.66 12.92 -11.61
CA ASN A 131 4.71 12.43 -12.99
C ASN A 131 4.79 10.91 -13.11
N VAL A 132 4.33 10.18 -12.12
CA VAL A 132 4.12 8.74 -12.20
C VAL A 132 2.76 8.50 -12.84
N THR A 133 2.72 7.63 -13.83
CA THR A 133 1.51 7.41 -14.63
C THR A 133 0.79 6.11 -14.32
N ASP A 134 1.50 5.12 -13.77
CA ASP A 134 0.97 3.78 -13.61
C ASP A 134 1.22 3.25 -12.19
N LEU A 135 0.28 2.43 -11.71
CA LEU A 135 0.40 1.69 -10.45
C LEU A 135 0.26 0.20 -10.72
N ILE A 136 1.06 -0.60 -10.03
CA ILE A 136 0.92 -2.07 -10.00
C ILE A 136 0.72 -2.50 -8.55
N ILE A 137 -0.14 -3.48 -8.34
CA ILE A 137 -0.37 -4.07 -7.03
C ILE A 137 -0.62 -5.57 -7.17
N ASP A 138 -0.13 -6.35 -6.21
CA ASP A 138 -0.41 -7.78 -6.15
C ASP A 138 -1.50 -8.05 -5.13
N VAL A 139 -2.37 -9.01 -5.42
CA VAL A 139 -3.44 -9.39 -4.50
C VAL A 139 -3.63 -10.91 -4.55
N HIS A 140 -3.88 -11.51 -3.38
CA HIS A 140 -4.24 -12.91 -3.32
C HIS A 140 -5.73 -13.06 -3.68
N MET A 141 -6.05 -14.10 -4.45
CA MET A 141 -7.42 -14.34 -4.92
C MET A 141 -8.41 -14.47 -3.76
N ASP A 142 -7.96 -14.96 -2.61
CA ASP A 142 -8.81 -15.11 -1.42
C ASP A 142 -9.10 -13.77 -0.73
N ASN A 143 -8.32 -12.73 -1.04
CA ASN A 143 -8.51 -11.42 -0.44
C ASN A 143 -9.52 -10.61 -1.25
N THR A 144 -10.77 -11.04 -1.19
CA THR A 144 -11.87 -10.44 -1.95
C THR A 144 -12.08 -8.95 -1.65
N PRO A 145 -12.03 -8.48 -0.39
CA PRO A 145 -12.20 -7.05 -0.12
C PRO A 145 -11.14 -6.20 -0.81
N ALA A 146 -9.89 -6.63 -0.81
CA ALA A 146 -8.80 -5.91 -1.47
C ALA A 146 -9.01 -5.94 -3.00
N TYR A 147 -9.29 -7.10 -3.56
CA TYR A 147 -9.56 -7.23 -4.99
C TYR A 147 -10.68 -6.28 -5.43
N ASN A 148 -11.79 -6.25 -4.70
CA ASN A 148 -12.93 -5.39 -5.02
C ASN A 148 -12.57 -3.91 -4.92
N LEU A 149 -11.76 -3.53 -3.94
CA LEU A 149 -11.27 -2.15 -3.81
C LEU A 149 -10.48 -1.74 -5.07
N TYR A 150 -9.55 -2.57 -5.51
CA TYR A 150 -8.74 -2.24 -6.68
C TYR A 150 -9.58 -2.20 -7.96
N LYS A 151 -10.54 -3.10 -8.12
CA LYS A 151 -11.46 -3.06 -9.27
C LYS A 151 -12.29 -1.80 -9.27
N LYS A 152 -12.72 -1.33 -8.09
CA LYS A 152 -13.46 -0.08 -7.96
C LYS A 152 -12.63 1.12 -8.45
N PHE A 153 -11.30 1.07 -8.27
CA PHE A 153 -10.38 2.10 -8.77
C PHE A 153 -9.93 1.85 -10.21
N ASN A 154 -10.60 0.92 -10.91
CA ASN A 154 -10.32 0.61 -12.32
C ASN A 154 -8.96 -0.04 -12.58
N PHE A 155 -8.42 -0.74 -11.60
CA PHE A 155 -7.30 -1.63 -11.84
C PHE A 155 -7.76 -2.82 -12.67
N ILE A 156 -6.93 -3.27 -13.58
CA ILE A 156 -7.20 -4.45 -14.42
C ILE A 156 -6.12 -5.50 -14.23
N GLU A 157 -6.50 -6.76 -14.39
CA GLU A 157 -5.55 -7.86 -14.28
C GLU A 157 -4.53 -7.81 -15.41
N ILE A 158 -3.26 -8.03 -15.05
CA ILE A 158 -2.20 -8.22 -16.03
C ILE A 158 -2.16 -9.70 -16.35
N ILE A 159 -2.35 -10.01 -17.63
CA ILE A 159 -2.26 -11.37 -18.11
C ILE A 159 -0.86 -11.58 -18.65
N ASP A 160 -0.08 -12.44 -17.99
CA ASP A 160 1.22 -12.85 -18.49
C ASP A 160 1.02 -13.77 -19.69
N LYS A 161 1.72 -13.46 -20.73
CA LYS A 161 1.72 -14.29 -21.93
C LYS A 161 2.98 -15.14 -21.99
#